data_6b3fc2f606ee10b61feab31911c906d7
#
_entry.id   6b3fc2f606ee10b61feab31911c906d7
#
_cell.length_a   1.000
_cell.length_b   1.000
_cell.length_c   1.000
_cell.angle_alpha   90.00
_cell.angle_beta   90.00
_cell.angle_gamma   90.00
#
_symmetry.space_group_name_H-M   'P 1'
#
loop_
_entity.id
_entity.type
_entity.pdbx_description
1 polymer ?
#
loop_
_entity_poly.entity_id
_entity_poly.type
_entity_poly.pdbx_seq_one_letter_code
_entity_poly.pdbx_strand_id
1 'polypeptide(L)'
;MNFLSDTTAPAHPALIEAIAAANTGFAPSYGADAASARVEAQLKAVFETDLKLLFAVSGTASNALALSVLCPAHGAILCHDEAHIHRDERGAPEFFTGGGKLIPLRGEHARIELAELDRALGEIPEGFVHTSPVRVLSLSNLSESGTAYSPAAVAERAGRIKDRPAFVHMDGARFANALVSLGCSPAELTWKAGVDVLCLGATKNGALGAEAVILFPSVMDRFEELQARQKRAGHMAPKMRFLAAQFEAWLTDDLWLDLARTANARAAALAKGLRTLEGVDILHPVDGNEVFARLPDDLADRLRTAGAGFYTWPDGSARFVTAWCTKPEEVDTLIRAAQA
;
A
#
# COMPACT_ATOMS: atom_id res chain seq x y z
N MET A 1 0.06 7.78 23.96
CA MET A 1 0.11 6.60 23.08
C MET A 1 -0.47 6.97 21.72
N ASN A 2 0.24 6.75 20.63
CA ASN A 2 -0.23 7.13 19.30
C ASN A 2 -0.55 5.89 18.45
N PHE A 3 -1.82 5.67 18.16
CA PHE A 3 -2.34 4.63 17.28
C PHE A 3 -3.18 5.19 16.14
N LEU A 4 -2.96 6.47 15.78
CA LEU A 4 -3.74 7.15 14.72
C LEU A 4 -3.38 6.60 13.33
N SER A 5 -2.08 6.67 12.98
CA SER A 5 -1.59 6.23 11.66
C SER A 5 -0.09 6.00 11.71
N ASP A 6 0.39 5.04 10.93
CA ASP A 6 1.80 4.83 10.66
C ASP A 6 2.47 6.02 9.93
N THR A 7 1.69 6.88 9.28
CA THR A 7 2.18 8.15 8.71
C THR A 7 2.53 9.20 9.76
N THR A 8 2.13 9.02 11.02
CA THR A 8 2.50 9.92 12.14
C THR A 8 3.80 9.50 12.81
N ALA A 9 4.35 8.34 12.45
CA ALA A 9 5.62 7.85 12.97
C ALA A 9 6.80 8.68 12.42
N PRO A 10 7.88 8.84 13.19
CA PRO A 10 9.10 9.48 12.68
C PRO A 10 9.75 8.61 11.59
N ALA A 11 10.62 9.20 10.80
CA ALA A 11 11.50 8.43 9.94
C ALA A 11 12.53 7.65 10.77
N HIS A 12 12.89 6.45 10.30
CA HIS A 12 13.90 5.62 10.96
C HIS A 12 15.29 6.29 10.88
N PRO A 13 16.08 6.31 11.96
CA PRO A 13 17.39 7.01 11.99
C PRO A 13 18.31 6.62 10.83
N ALA A 14 18.43 5.34 10.50
CA ALA A 14 19.28 4.88 9.40
C ALA A 14 18.90 5.50 8.04
N LEU A 15 17.62 5.79 7.81
CA LEU A 15 17.15 6.41 6.57
C LEU A 15 17.49 7.91 6.55
N ILE A 16 17.42 8.59 7.68
CA ILE A 16 17.88 9.99 7.83
C ILE A 16 19.38 10.07 7.62
N GLU A 17 20.16 9.16 8.20
CA GLU A 17 21.60 9.06 8.00
C GLU A 17 21.96 8.82 6.53
N ALA A 18 21.22 7.97 5.83
CA ALA A 18 21.39 7.73 4.40
C ALA A 18 21.12 8.99 3.55
N ILE A 19 20.08 9.77 3.88
CA ILE A 19 19.82 11.08 3.25
C ILE A 19 20.99 12.03 3.48
N ALA A 20 21.51 12.12 4.71
CA ALA A 20 22.62 12.97 5.05
C ALA A 20 23.91 12.55 4.30
N ALA A 21 24.18 11.25 4.22
CA ALA A 21 25.30 10.71 3.47
C ALA A 21 25.20 10.97 1.96
N ALA A 22 23.98 10.92 1.39
CA ALA A 22 23.74 11.23 -0.01
C ALA A 22 23.89 12.72 -0.34
N ASN A 23 23.97 13.60 0.68
CA ASN A 23 24.09 15.05 0.49
C ASN A 23 25.55 15.49 0.28
N THR A 24 26.25 14.85 -0.65
CA THR A 24 27.64 15.14 -1.00
C THR A 24 27.79 15.30 -2.50
N GLY A 25 28.66 16.28 -2.90
CA GLY A 25 29.01 16.49 -4.30
C GLY A 25 27.84 16.75 -5.26
N PHE A 26 28.15 16.73 -6.54
CA PHE A 26 27.17 16.82 -7.62
C PHE A 26 26.78 15.41 -8.08
N ALA A 27 25.49 15.22 -8.42
CA ALA A 27 24.97 14.00 -9.02
C ALA A 27 23.99 14.34 -10.15
N PRO A 28 23.87 13.53 -11.20
CA PRO A 28 22.84 13.69 -12.21
C PRO A 28 21.43 13.76 -11.58
N SER A 29 20.55 14.56 -12.21
CA SER A 29 19.19 14.76 -11.72
C SER A 29 18.21 13.76 -12.35
N TYR A 30 16.97 13.74 -11.81
CA TYR A 30 15.83 13.00 -12.37
C TYR A 30 16.02 11.49 -12.46
N GLY A 31 16.69 10.89 -11.48
CA GLY A 31 16.88 9.44 -11.40
C GLY A 31 18.04 8.87 -12.22
N ALA A 32 18.83 9.73 -12.86
CA ALA A 32 20.03 9.33 -13.60
C ALA A 32 21.27 9.19 -12.68
N ASP A 33 21.10 9.29 -11.38
CA ASP A 33 22.18 9.17 -10.39
C ASP A 33 22.49 7.71 -10.04
N ALA A 34 23.69 7.49 -9.51
CA ALA A 34 24.17 6.15 -9.16
C ALA A 34 23.38 5.47 -8.03
N ALA A 35 22.78 6.23 -7.10
CA ALA A 35 21.95 5.65 -6.03
C ALA A 35 20.66 5.08 -6.62
N SER A 36 20.01 5.80 -7.53
CA SER A 36 18.82 5.31 -8.24
C SER A 36 19.10 3.99 -8.99
N ALA A 37 20.26 3.90 -9.67
CA ALA A 37 20.67 2.67 -10.35
C ALA A 37 20.91 1.49 -9.38
N ARG A 38 21.51 1.74 -8.22
CA ARG A 38 21.72 0.69 -7.20
C ARG A 38 20.40 0.18 -6.63
N VAL A 39 19.44 1.08 -6.35
CA VAL A 39 18.11 0.68 -5.86
C VAL A 39 17.37 -0.16 -6.90
N GLU A 40 17.44 0.22 -8.19
CA GLU A 40 16.85 -0.61 -9.25
C GLU A 40 17.47 -2.01 -9.27
N ALA A 41 18.79 -2.11 -9.13
CA ALA A 41 19.49 -3.40 -9.07
C ALA A 41 19.11 -4.22 -7.82
N GLN A 42 18.99 -3.59 -6.65
CA GLN A 42 18.51 -4.25 -5.42
C GLN A 42 17.07 -4.77 -5.59
N LEU A 43 16.18 -3.96 -6.14
CA LEU A 43 14.78 -4.38 -6.37
C LEU A 43 14.68 -5.51 -7.38
N LYS A 44 15.51 -5.53 -8.43
CA LYS A 44 15.60 -6.69 -9.35
C LYS A 44 15.98 -7.97 -8.62
N ALA A 45 16.90 -7.90 -7.67
CA ALA A 45 17.27 -9.06 -6.83
C ALA A 45 16.13 -9.44 -5.87
N VAL A 46 15.49 -8.47 -5.21
CA VAL A 46 14.36 -8.68 -4.27
C VAL A 46 13.16 -9.31 -4.96
N PHE A 47 12.82 -8.87 -6.18
CA PHE A 47 11.69 -9.38 -6.94
C PHE A 47 12.05 -10.53 -7.90
N GLU A 48 13.31 -10.96 -7.96
CA GLU A 48 13.77 -12.09 -8.79
C GLU A 48 13.46 -11.93 -10.28
N THR A 49 13.41 -10.72 -10.79
CA THR A 49 13.07 -10.44 -12.20
C THR A 49 13.62 -9.09 -12.65
N ASP A 50 13.64 -8.87 -13.96
CA ASP A 50 13.86 -7.54 -14.51
C ASP A 50 12.64 -6.65 -14.21
N LEU A 51 12.88 -5.34 -14.03
CA LEU A 51 11.85 -4.36 -13.73
C LEU A 51 12.31 -2.95 -14.10
N LYS A 52 11.35 -2.03 -14.13
CA LYS A 52 11.62 -0.59 -14.19
C LYS A 52 11.09 0.10 -12.94
N LEU A 53 11.86 1.06 -12.45
CA LEU A 53 11.62 1.77 -11.21
C LEU A 53 11.40 3.27 -11.45
N LEU A 54 10.31 3.81 -10.90
CA LEU A 54 10.05 5.24 -10.85
C LEU A 54 9.78 5.66 -9.39
N PHE A 55 10.55 6.62 -8.85
CA PHE A 55 10.31 7.15 -7.52
C PHE A 55 9.19 8.19 -7.50
N ALA A 56 8.40 8.16 -6.42
CA ALA A 56 7.38 9.14 -6.12
C ALA A 56 7.47 9.60 -4.66
N VAL A 57 6.76 10.68 -4.31
CA VAL A 57 6.81 11.30 -2.96
C VAL A 57 5.56 11.02 -2.12
N SER A 58 4.56 10.37 -2.71
CA SER A 58 3.33 9.97 -2.01
C SER A 58 2.68 8.76 -2.67
N GLY A 59 1.92 7.97 -1.89
CA GLY A 59 1.16 6.83 -2.40
C GLY A 59 0.14 7.25 -3.46
N THR A 60 -0.58 8.35 -3.23
CA THR A 60 -1.54 8.91 -4.21
C THR A 60 -0.87 9.22 -5.55
N ALA A 61 0.32 9.83 -5.53
CA ALA A 61 1.07 10.08 -6.77
C ALA A 61 1.48 8.77 -7.47
N SER A 62 1.91 7.76 -6.69
CA SER A 62 2.27 6.44 -7.22
C SER A 62 1.08 5.77 -7.89
N ASN A 63 -0.05 5.68 -7.20
CA ASN A 63 -1.27 5.06 -7.70
C ASN A 63 -1.79 5.78 -8.95
N ALA A 64 -1.94 7.10 -8.89
CA ALA A 64 -2.46 7.89 -10.00
C ALA A 64 -1.56 7.81 -11.26
N LEU A 65 -0.24 7.84 -11.09
CA LEU A 65 0.71 7.71 -12.20
C LEU A 65 0.71 6.29 -12.77
N ALA A 66 0.72 5.25 -11.94
CA ALA A 66 0.64 3.86 -12.36
C ALA A 66 -0.63 3.61 -13.16
N LEU A 67 -1.79 3.98 -12.62
CA LEU A 67 -3.08 3.81 -13.27
C LEU A 67 -3.18 4.60 -14.58
N SER A 68 -2.53 5.76 -14.66
CA SER A 68 -2.57 6.61 -15.86
C SER A 68 -1.96 5.95 -17.09
N VAL A 69 -0.96 5.09 -16.94
CA VAL A 69 -0.35 4.36 -18.07
C VAL A 69 -1.04 3.03 -18.36
N LEU A 70 -1.83 2.51 -17.43
CA LEU A 70 -2.54 1.24 -17.57
C LEU A 70 -3.97 1.42 -18.13
N CYS A 71 -4.64 2.51 -17.76
CA CYS A 71 -6.04 2.76 -18.11
C CYS A 71 -6.18 3.97 -19.03
N PRO A 72 -6.70 3.80 -20.26
CA PRO A 72 -7.07 4.93 -21.12
C PRO A 72 -8.32 5.64 -20.57
N ALA A 73 -8.56 6.86 -21.03
CA ALA A 73 -9.67 7.72 -20.58
C ALA A 73 -11.08 7.08 -20.67
N HIS A 74 -11.27 6.15 -21.60
CA HIS A 74 -12.54 5.43 -21.79
C HIS A 74 -12.57 4.07 -21.10
N GLY A 75 -11.49 3.69 -20.40
CA GLY A 75 -11.37 2.41 -19.70
C GLY A 75 -12.00 2.41 -18.32
N ALA A 76 -12.12 1.23 -17.74
CA ALA A 76 -12.55 1.02 -16.37
C ALA A 76 -11.45 0.39 -15.52
N ILE A 77 -11.41 0.78 -14.26
CA ILE A 77 -10.55 0.26 -13.21
C ILE A 77 -11.47 -0.40 -12.17
N LEU A 78 -11.39 -1.71 -12.04
CA LEU A 78 -12.08 -2.43 -10.97
C LEU A 78 -11.25 -2.32 -9.68
N CYS A 79 -11.87 -1.97 -8.57
CA CYS A 79 -11.21 -1.90 -7.26
C CYS A 79 -12.22 -2.26 -6.15
N HIS A 80 -11.75 -2.49 -4.93
CA HIS A 80 -12.68 -2.66 -3.80
C HIS A 80 -13.37 -1.33 -3.49
N ASP A 81 -14.61 -1.36 -2.93
CA ASP A 81 -15.35 -0.15 -2.58
C ASP A 81 -14.73 0.66 -1.43
N GLU A 82 -13.88 0.05 -0.62
CA GLU A 82 -13.04 0.73 0.38
C GLU A 82 -11.63 1.08 -0.13
N ALA A 83 -11.27 0.75 -1.39
CA ALA A 83 -9.93 1.02 -1.90
C ALA A 83 -9.56 2.50 -1.78
N HIS A 84 -8.31 2.76 -1.34
CA HIS A 84 -7.77 4.11 -1.16
C HIS A 84 -7.91 4.97 -2.42
N ILE A 85 -7.67 4.38 -3.60
CA ILE A 85 -7.85 5.05 -4.89
C ILE A 85 -9.30 5.51 -5.14
N HIS A 86 -10.28 4.86 -4.53
CA HIS A 86 -11.70 5.19 -4.66
C HIS A 86 -12.17 6.17 -3.58
N ARG A 87 -11.71 6.00 -2.32
CA ARG A 87 -12.21 6.76 -1.16
C ARG A 87 -11.40 8.01 -0.85
N ASP A 88 -10.07 7.93 -0.92
CA ASP A 88 -9.19 8.86 -0.21
C ASP A 88 -8.21 9.64 -1.12
N GLU A 89 -8.35 9.52 -2.47
CA GLU A 89 -7.47 10.20 -3.42
C GLU A 89 -8.13 11.33 -4.23
N ARG A 90 -9.33 11.76 -3.84
CA ARG A 90 -10.02 12.92 -4.40
C ARG A 90 -10.15 12.92 -5.93
N GLY A 91 -10.31 11.76 -6.56
CA GLY A 91 -10.40 11.65 -8.01
C GLY A 91 -9.04 11.78 -8.73
N ALA A 92 -7.91 11.61 -8.03
CA ALA A 92 -6.62 11.63 -8.69
C ALA A 92 -6.47 10.53 -9.76
N PRO A 93 -6.91 9.28 -9.55
CA PRO A 93 -6.89 8.27 -10.60
C PRO A 93 -7.68 8.69 -11.84
N GLU A 94 -8.89 9.20 -11.67
CA GLU A 94 -9.74 9.65 -12.78
C GLU A 94 -9.12 10.85 -13.50
N PHE A 95 -8.54 11.79 -12.76
CA PHE A 95 -7.88 12.96 -13.32
C PHE A 95 -6.67 12.58 -14.19
N PHE A 96 -5.77 11.73 -13.66
CA PHE A 96 -4.52 11.39 -14.36
C PHE A 96 -4.72 10.36 -15.48
N THR A 97 -5.75 9.53 -15.42
CA THR A 97 -6.16 8.68 -16.56
C THR A 97 -6.89 9.47 -17.66
N GLY A 98 -7.32 10.71 -17.34
CA GLY A 98 -8.11 11.53 -18.26
C GLY A 98 -9.59 11.14 -18.31
N GLY A 99 -10.11 10.47 -17.27
CA GLY A 99 -11.50 10.07 -17.15
C GLY A 99 -11.74 8.56 -17.00
N GLY A 100 -10.69 7.76 -16.78
CA GLY A 100 -10.83 6.32 -16.48
C GLY A 100 -11.80 6.10 -15.32
N LYS A 101 -12.80 5.22 -15.52
CA LYS A 101 -13.90 5.04 -14.57
C LYS A 101 -13.51 4.05 -13.47
N LEU A 102 -13.54 4.47 -12.22
CA LEU A 102 -13.49 3.54 -11.10
C LEU A 102 -14.83 2.79 -10.97
N ILE A 103 -14.76 1.48 -10.84
CA ILE A 103 -15.92 0.61 -10.59
C ILE A 103 -15.65 -0.13 -9.29
N PRO A 104 -16.29 0.30 -8.17
CA PRO A 104 -16.12 -0.33 -6.88
C PRO A 104 -16.83 -1.69 -6.83
N LEU A 105 -16.13 -2.67 -6.32
CA LEU A 105 -16.60 -4.04 -6.08
C LEU A 105 -16.63 -4.32 -4.58
N ARG A 106 -17.54 -5.18 -4.16
CA ARG A 106 -17.69 -5.56 -2.76
C ARG A 106 -16.87 -6.79 -2.40
N GLY A 107 -16.67 -6.94 -1.10
CA GLY A 107 -16.08 -8.12 -0.51
C GLY A 107 -15.81 -7.94 0.97
N GLU A 108 -15.72 -9.04 1.69
CA GLU A 108 -15.43 -9.00 3.11
C GLU A 108 -13.97 -8.57 3.37
N HIS A 109 -13.78 -7.82 4.46
CA HIS A 109 -12.47 -7.41 4.93
C HIS A 109 -11.67 -6.59 3.90
N ALA A 110 -12.38 -5.73 3.13
CA ALA A 110 -11.84 -4.93 2.05
C ALA A 110 -11.10 -5.74 0.96
N ARG A 111 -11.51 -6.99 0.73
CA ARG A 111 -10.99 -7.86 -0.32
C ARG A 111 -12.08 -8.20 -1.33
N ILE A 112 -11.83 -7.92 -2.61
CA ILE A 112 -12.78 -8.19 -3.69
C ILE A 112 -13.16 -9.69 -3.69
N GLU A 113 -14.45 -10.00 -3.61
CA GLU A 113 -14.95 -11.35 -3.77
C GLU A 113 -14.91 -11.80 -5.23
N LEU A 114 -14.57 -13.07 -5.46
CA LEU A 114 -14.50 -13.63 -6.82
C LEU A 114 -15.87 -13.59 -7.52
N ALA A 115 -16.94 -13.89 -6.81
CA ALA A 115 -18.29 -13.83 -7.35
C ALA A 115 -18.68 -12.42 -7.81
N GLU A 116 -18.26 -11.39 -7.06
CA GLU A 116 -18.50 -10.00 -7.39
C GLU A 116 -17.64 -9.56 -8.58
N LEU A 117 -16.40 -10.01 -8.65
CA LEU A 117 -15.54 -9.80 -9.81
C LEU A 117 -16.12 -10.46 -11.06
N ASP A 118 -16.54 -11.72 -10.98
CA ASP A 118 -17.14 -12.47 -12.10
C ASP A 118 -18.44 -11.80 -12.57
N ARG A 119 -19.28 -11.31 -11.64
CA ARG A 119 -20.49 -10.54 -11.97
C ARG A 119 -20.15 -9.27 -12.75
N ALA A 120 -19.22 -8.47 -12.25
CA ALA A 120 -18.83 -7.22 -12.91
C ALA A 120 -18.24 -7.46 -14.31
N LEU A 121 -17.42 -8.48 -14.47
CA LEU A 121 -16.86 -8.88 -15.76
C LEU A 121 -17.95 -9.34 -16.75
N GLY A 122 -18.99 -10.01 -16.27
CA GLY A 122 -20.16 -10.42 -17.08
C GLY A 122 -21.02 -9.23 -17.53
N GLU A 123 -21.15 -8.21 -16.69
CA GLU A 123 -21.91 -6.98 -16.99
C GLU A 123 -21.16 -6.01 -17.92
N ILE A 124 -19.83 -6.19 -18.05
CA ILE A 124 -18.95 -5.34 -18.88
C ILE A 124 -18.29 -6.21 -19.97
N PRO A 125 -19.05 -6.66 -20.98
CA PRO A 125 -18.48 -7.45 -22.08
C PRO A 125 -17.52 -6.61 -22.91
N GLU A 126 -16.43 -7.23 -23.37
CA GLU A 126 -15.45 -6.56 -24.22
C GLU A 126 -16.09 -6.17 -25.56
N GLY A 127 -15.79 -4.95 -26.05
CA GLY A 127 -16.32 -4.45 -27.31
C GLY A 127 -17.75 -3.90 -27.26
N PHE A 128 -18.43 -3.90 -26.11
CA PHE A 128 -19.75 -3.30 -25.99
C PHE A 128 -19.67 -1.78 -25.85
N VAL A 129 -20.19 -1.06 -26.84
CA VAL A 129 -19.98 0.39 -27.01
C VAL A 129 -20.54 1.26 -25.87
N HIS A 130 -21.48 0.75 -25.09
CA HIS A 130 -22.12 1.52 -24.01
C HIS A 130 -21.42 1.40 -22.64
N THR A 131 -20.49 0.49 -22.49
CA THR A 131 -19.75 0.31 -21.22
C THR A 131 -18.27 0.64 -21.37
N SER A 132 -17.67 1.18 -20.33
CA SER A 132 -16.22 1.35 -20.28
C SER A 132 -15.55 -0.02 -20.14
N PRO A 133 -14.71 -0.44 -21.11
CA PRO A 133 -14.06 -1.75 -21.05
C PRO A 133 -13.10 -1.84 -19.86
N VAL A 134 -13.08 -2.98 -19.19
CA VAL A 134 -12.15 -3.21 -18.08
C VAL A 134 -10.70 -3.19 -18.60
N ARG A 135 -9.87 -2.36 -18.00
CA ARG A 135 -8.45 -2.20 -18.34
C ARG A 135 -7.52 -2.41 -17.16
N VAL A 136 -8.03 -2.29 -15.95
CA VAL A 136 -7.25 -2.52 -14.74
C VAL A 136 -8.11 -3.23 -13.69
N LEU A 137 -7.50 -4.19 -13.02
CA LEU A 137 -7.91 -4.68 -11.71
C LEU A 137 -6.89 -4.15 -10.70
N SER A 138 -7.37 -3.36 -9.74
CA SER A 138 -6.56 -2.79 -8.67
C SER A 138 -6.84 -3.54 -7.35
N LEU A 139 -5.78 -4.05 -6.73
CA LEU A 139 -5.81 -4.72 -5.43
C LEU A 139 -4.96 -3.95 -4.45
N SER A 140 -5.34 -3.90 -3.18
CA SER A 140 -4.50 -3.33 -2.10
C SER A 140 -3.94 -4.45 -1.22
N ASN A 141 -2.64 -4.43 -0.94
CA ASN A 141 -2.03 -5.42 -0.05
C ASN A 141 -0.98 -4.76 0.90
N LEU A 142 -1.31 -4.58 2.18
CA LEU A 142 -2.57 -4.93 2.87
C LEU A 142 -3.77 -4.15 2.32
N SER A 143 -4.94 -4.76 2.47
CA SER A 143 -6.19 -4.07 2.21
C SER A 143 -6.45 -2.94 3.21
N GLU A 144 -7.43 -2.09 2.95
CA GLU A 144 -7.80 -0.96 3.82
C GLU A 144 -8.37 -1.39 5.18
N SER A 145 -8.74 -2.66 5.34
CA SER A 145 -9.11 -3.28 6.62
C SER A 145 -7.94 -4.00 7.30
N GLY A 146 -6.71 -3.81 6.83
CA GLY A 146 -5.51 -4.43 7.40
C GLY A 146 -5.36 -5.93 7.12
N THR A 147 -6.10 -6.48 6.15
CA THR A 147 -6.06 -7.90 5.79
C THR A 147 -5.21 -8.16 4.55
N ALA A 148 -4.68 -9.36 4.42
CA ALA A 148 -3.79 -9.71 3.32
C ALA A 148 -4.45 -10.63 2.29
N TYR A 149 -4.22 -10.36 1.00
CA TYR A 149 -4.41 -11.36 -0.05
C TYR A 149 -3.19 -12.28 -0.08
N SER A 150 -3.39 -13.60 0.00
CA SER A 150 -2.31 -14.56 -0.28
C SER A 150 -1.90 -14.53 -1.75
N PRO A 151 -0.70 -15.04 -2.11
CA PRO A 151 -0.30 -15.16 -3.52
C PRO A 151 -1.34 -15.90 -4.38
N ALA A 152 -1.93 -16.97 -3.85
CA ALA A 152 -2.99 -17.71 -4.54
C ALA A 152 -4.24 -16.85 -4.75
N ALA A 153 -4.65 -16.07 -3.75
CA ALA A 153 -5.82 -15.19 -3.84
C ALA A 153 -5.60 -14.04 -4.84
N VAL A 154 -4.37 -13.52 -4.96
CA VAL A 154 -3.99 -12.56 -6.01
C VAL A 154 -4.07 -13.23 -7.38
N ALA A 155 -3.45 -14.41 -7.53
CA ALA A 155 -3.43 -15.13 -8.80
C ALA A 155 -4.82 -15.52 -9.30
N GLU A 156 -5.73 -15.91 -8.41
CA GLU A 156 -7.13 -16.21 -8.77
C GLU A 156 -7.83 -15.00 -9.38
N ARG A 157 -7.63 -13.81 -8.80
CA ARG A 157 -8.25 -12.56 -9.31
C ARG A 157 -7.60 -12.08 -10.59
N ALA A 158 -6.28 -12.12 -10.68
CA ALA A 158 -5.54 -11.84 -11.91
C ALA A 158 -5.97 -12.77 -13.05
N GLY A 159 -6.17 -14.06 -12.74
CA GLY A 159 -6.65 -15.05 -13.71
C GLY A 159 -8.02 -14.74 -14.31
N ARG A 160 -8.91 -14.00 -13.61
CA ARG A 160 -10.23 -13.62 -14.13
C ARG A 160 -10.17 -12.60 -15.26
N ILE A 161 -9.11 -11.82 -15.33
CA ILE A 161 -8.96 -10.77 -16.36
C ILE A 161 -7.93 -11.13 -17.44
N LYS A 162 -7.27 -12.29 -17.37
CA LYS A 162 -6.16 -12.69 -18.25
C LYS A 162 -6.50 -12.70 -19.76
N ASP A 163 -7.76 -12.98 -20.10
CA ASP A 163 -8.23 -13.05 -21.49
C ASP A 163 -8.72 -11.67 -22.02
N ARG A 164 -8.52 -10.62 -21.22
CA ARG A 164 -8.85 -9.22 -21.58
C ARG A 164 -7.55 -8.43 -21.76
N PRO A 165 -7.57 -7.35 -22.56
CA PRO A 165 -6.45 -6.40 -22.63
C PRO A 165 -6.45 -5.52 -21.36
N ALA A 166 -6.24 -6.15 -20.21
CA ALA A 166 -6.30 -5.55 -18.89
C ALA A 166 -5.09 -5.94 -18.04
N PHE A 167 -4.76 -5.11 -17.06
CA PHE A 167 -3.58 -5.22 -16.22
C PHE A 167 -3.96 -5.30 -14.74
N VAL A 168 -3.09 -5.88 -13.92
CA VAL A 168 -3.24 -5.92 -12.46
C VAL A 168 -2.31 -4.88 -11.83
N HIS A 169 -2.92 -3.92 -11.15
CA HIS A 169 -2.24 -2.94 -10.30
C HIS A 169 -2.34 -3.39 -8.85
N MET A 170 -1.24 -3.25 -8.09
CA MET A 170 -1.26 -3.47 -6.64
C MET A 170 -0.84 -2.20 -5.90
N ASP A 171 -1.75 -1.67 -5.08
CA ASP A 171 -1.40 -0.70 -4.06
C ASP A 171 -0.67 -1.43 -2.92
N GLY A 172 0.59 -1.15 -2.78
CA GLY A 172 1.50 -1.74 -1.80
C GLY A 172 1.92 -0.74 -0.72
N ALA A 173 1.05 0.19 -0.31
CA ALA A 173 1.35 1.16 0.75
C ALA A 173 1.80 0.48 2.06
N ARG A 174 1.36 -0.78 2.30
CA ARG A 174 1.79 -1.64 3.42
C ARG A 174 2.28 -3.00 2.95
N PHE A 175 2.94 -3.04 1.80
CA PHE A 175 3.42 -4.28 1.18
C PHE A 175 4.36 -5.10 2.09
N ALA A 176 5.29 -4.44 2.79
CA ALA A 176 6.19 -5.09 3.73
C ALA A 176 5.42 -5.81 4.87
N ASN A 177 4.33 -5.18 5.36
CA ASN A 177 3.48 -5.78 6.40
C ASN A 177 2.77 -7.04 5.88
N ALA A 178 2.28 -7.01 4.64
CA ALA A 178 1.68 -8.18 4.00
C ALA A 178 2.69 -9.33 3.82
N LEU A 179 3.90 -9.04 3.32
CA LEU A 179 4.95 -10.05 3.16
C LEU A 179 5.31 -10.76 4.45
N VAL A 180 5.51 -9.98 5.52
CA VAL A 180 5.84 -10.53 6.84
C VAL A 180 4.73 -11.41 7.39
N SER A 181 3.48 -11.01 7.19
CA SER A 181 2.32 -11.79 7.63
C SER A 181 2.16 -13.11 6.87
N LEU A 182 2.36 -13.06 5.56
CA LEU A 182 2.16 -14.21 4.67
C LEU A 182 3.38 -15.16 4.64
N GLY A 183 4.57 -14.67 4.99
CA GLY A 183 5.81 -15.45 4.92
C GLY A 183 6.19 -15.88 3.51
N CYS A 184 5.82 -15.10 2.50
CA CYS A 184 6.11 -15.36 1.10
C CYS A 184 7.16 -14.37 0.55
N SER A 185 7.76 -14.69 -0.60
CA SER A 185 8.68 -13.76 -1.27
C SER A 185 7.94 -12.60 -1.95
N PRO A 186 8.60 -11.46 -2.16
CA PRO A 186 8.05 -10.35 -2.94
C PRO A 186 7.63 -10.76 -4.35
N ALA A 187 8.39 -11.65 -4.98
CA ALA A 187 8.11 -12.18 -6.31
C ALA A 187 6.82 -13.03 -6.35
N GLU A 188 6.62 -13.89 -5.34
CA GLU A 188 5.41 -14.72 -5.21
C GLU A 188 4.15 -13.89 -5.03
N LEU A 189 4.24 -12.80 -4.25
CA LEU A 189 3.09 -11.93 -3.97
C LEU A 189 2.76 -10.97 -5.12
N THR A 190 3.64 -10.82 -6.09
CA THR A 190 3.50 -9.85 -7.18
C THR A 190 3.46 -10.51 -8.57
N TRP A 191 4.50 -10.35 -9.35
CA TRP A 191 4.49 -10.72 -10.77
C TRP A 191 4.26 -12.22 -11.01
N LYS A 192 4.72 -13.12 -10.12
CA LYS A 192 4.42 -14.56 -10.20
C LYS A 192 2.92 -14.85 -9.97
N ALA A 193 2.22 -13.98 -9.24
CA ALA A 193 0.77 -14.03 -9.05
C ALA A 193 -0.01 -13.21 -10.10
N GLY A 194 0.67 -12.63 -11.10
CA GLY A 194 0.04 -11.91 -12.20
C GLY A 194 -0.11 -10.40 -12.00
N VAL A 195 0.59 -9.79 -11.03
CA VAL A 195 0.65 -8.33 -10.88
C VAL A 195 1.57 -7.72 -11.92
N ASP A 196 1.11 -6.71 -12.64
CA ASP A 196 1.85 -5.99 -13.67
C ASP A 196 2.58 -4.76 -13.12
N VAL A 197 1.95 -4.05 -12.17
CA VAL A 197 2.51 -2.85 -11.52
C VAL A 197 2.27 -2.89 -10.02
N LEU A 198 3.35 -2.63 -9.25
CA LEU A 198 3.29 -2.45 -7.80
C LEU A 198 3.62 -1.00 -7.45
N CYS A 199 2.77 -0.36 -6.66
CA CYS A 199 3.09 0.87 -5.94
C CYS A 199 3.67 0.49 -4.57
N LEU A 200 5.01 0.47 -4.44
CA LEU A 200 5.70 0.05 -3.23
C LEU A 200 5.90 1.22 -2.28
N GLY A 201 5.25 1.16 -1.11
CA GLY A 201 5.30 2.21 -0.09
C GLY A 201 6.39 1.98 0.96
N ALA A 202 7.28 2.97 1.14
CA ALA A 202 8.23 2.99 2.25
C ALA A 202 7.86 4.02 3.33
N THR A 203 7.06 5.03 3.02
CA THR A 203 6.69 6.13 3.94
C THR A 203 6.02 5.61 5.22
N LYS A 204 5.09 4.70 5.11
CA LYS A 204 4.39 4.11 6.27
C LYS A 204 5.26 3.13 7.06
N ASN A 205 6.43 2.79 6.53
CA ASN A 205 7.35 1.80 7.11
C ASN A 205 8.76 2.36 7.31
N GLY A 206 8.84 3.55 7.89
CA GLY A 206 10.07 4.16 8.38
C GLY A 206 10.74 5.17 7.46
N ALA A 207 10.30 5.38 6.21
CA ALA A 207 10.84 6.43 5.37
C ALA A 207 10.28 7.82 5.72
N LEU A 208 11.05 8.86 5.42
CA LEU A 208 10.61 10.25 5.56
C LEU A 208 9.51 10.61 4.55
N GLY A 209 9.60 10.05 3.36
CA GLY A 209 8.69 10.27 2.25
C GLY A 209 9.30 9.70 0.98
N ALA A 210 9.07 8.41 0.71
CA ALA A 210 9.61 7.71 -0.44
C ALA A 210 8.65 6.58 -0.85
N GLU A 211 8.26 6.60 -2.11
CA GLU A 211 7.41 5.62 -2.76
C GLU A 211 8.04 5.21 -4.08
N ALA A 212 7.71 4.05 -4.57
CA ALA A 212 8.18 3.56 -5.85
C ALA A 212 7.05 2.94 -6.68
N VAL A 213 6.97 3.28 -7.96
CA VAL A 213 6.19 2.54 -8.95
C VAL A 213 7.12 1.55 -9.64
N ILE A 214 6.82 0.28 -9.51
CA ILE A 214 7.57 -0.83 -10.09
C ILE A 214 6.76 -1.42 -11.24
N LEU A 215 7.31 -1.36 -12.45
CA LEU A 215 6.75 -1.99 -13.64
C LEU A 215 7.43 -3.35 -13.84
N PHE A 216 6.66 -4.42 -13.80
CA PHE A 216 7.13 -5.77 -14.08
C PHE A 216 7.25 -6.03 -15.60
N PRO A 217 7.88 -7.15 -16.04
CA PRO A 217 8.22 -7.35 -17.44
C PRO A 217 7.07 -7.19 -18.45
N SER A 218 5.84 -7.49 -18.05
CA SER A 218 4.64 -7.37 -18.90
C SER A 218 4.31 -5.94 -19.35
N VAL A 219 4.84 -4.91 -18.66
CA VAL A 219 4.51 -3.51 -18.91
C VAL A 219 5.73 -2.57 -18.85
N MET A 220 6.95 -3.10 -18.86
CA MET A 220 8.18 -2.29 -18.82
C MET A 220 8.31 -1.35 -20.02
N ASP A 221 7.73 -1.68 -21.15
CA ASP A 221 7.67 -0.85 -22.37
C ASP A 221 6.93 0.48 -22.16
N ARG A 222 6.12 0.59 -21.09
CA ARG A 222 5.40 1.81 -20.72
C ARG A 222 6.22 2.79 -19.86
N PHE A 223 7.46 2.46 -19.56
CA PHE A 223 8.28 3.26 -18.64
C PHE A 223 8.53 4.70 -19.13
N GLU A 224 8.83 4.89 -20.41
CA GLU A 224 9.03 6.23 -20.98
C GLU A 224 7.75 7.08 -20.89
N GLU A 225 6.60 6.49 -21.16
CA GLU A 225 5.32 7.17 -21.00
C GLU A 225 5.07 7.53 -19.54
N LEU A 226 5.37 6.63 -18.61
CA LEU A 226 5.23 6.87 -17.17
C LEU A 226 6.10 8.06 -16.71
N GLN A 227 7.35 8.14 -17.17
CA GLN A 227 8.23 9.27 -16.89
C GLN A 227 7.69 10.59 -17.47
N ALA A 228 7.18 10.55 -18.70
CA ALA A 228 6.57 11.73 -19.32
C ALA A 228 5.35 12.23 -18.54
N ARG A 229 4.50 11.31 -18.07
CA ARG A 229 3.34 11.62 -17.22
C ARG A 229 3.76 12.14 -15.86
N GLN A 230 4.79 11.57 -15.24
CA GLN A 230 5.36 12.08 -13.99
C GLN A 230 5.86 13.53 -14.15
N LYS A 231 6.55 13.82 -15.25
CA LYS A 231 7.03 15.17 -15.54
C LYS A 231 5.88 16.14 -15.73
N ARG A 232 4.87 15.74 -16.52
CA ARG A 232 3.67 16.55 -16.77
C ARG A 232 2.86 16.81 -15.50
N ALA A 233 2.79 15.83 -14.59
CA ALA A 233 2.11 15.92 -13.32
C ALA A 233 2.83 16.83 -12.29
N GLY A 234 4.07 17.24 -12.55
CA GLY A 234 4.89 17.99 -11.60
C GLY A 234 5.49 17.13 -10.48
N HIS A 235 5.39 15.82 -10.57
CA HIS A 235 5.87 14.87 -9.54
C HIS A 235 7.31 14.37 -9.77
N MET A 236 7.98 14.82 -10.82
CA MET A 236 9.37 14.45 -11.10
C MET A 236 10.34 15.28 -10.25
N ALA A 237 10.73 14.75 -9.10
CA ALA A 237 11.67 15.41 -8.20
C ALA A 237 13.06 15.54 -8.86
N PRO A 238 13.69 16.72 -8.87
CA PRO A 238 14.99 16.88 -9.53
C PRO A 238 16.13 16.16 -8.79
N LYS A 239 16.07 16.03 -7.49
CA LYS A 239 17.09 15.38 -6.65
C LYS A 239 16.63 14.02 -6.16
N MET A 240 16.34 13.10 -7.09
CA MET A 240 15.84 11.74 -6.77
C MET A 240 16.82 10.92 -5.94
N ARG A 241 18.13 11.25 -5.95
CA ARG A 241 19.11 10.57 -5.10
C ARG A 241 18.73 10.51 -3.62
N PHE A 242 17.94 11.47 -3.11
CA PHE A 242 17.50 11.45 -1.71
C PHE A 242 16.33 10.49 -1.46
N LEU A 243 15.49 10.23 -2.47
CA LEU A 243 14.50 9.16 -2.42
C LEU A 243 15.20 7.80 -2.54
N ALA A 244 16.13 7.69 -3.48
CA ALA A 244 16.93 6.49 -3.69
C ALA A 244 17.72 6.11 -2.43
N ALA A 245 18.37 7.06 -1.77
CA ALA A 245 19.12 6.80 -0.54
C ALA A 245 18.25 6.19 0.59
N GLN A 246 16.98 6.63 0.69
CA GLN A 246 16.05 6.05 1.65
C GLN A 246 15.73 4.60 1.27
N PHE A 247 15.41 4.32 0.00
CA PHE A 247 15.14 2.96 -0.45
C PHE A 247 16.36 2.04 -0.30
N GLU A 248 17.56 2.53 -0.66
CA GLU A 248 18.81 1.77 -0.51
C GLU A 248 19.02 1.30 0.94
N ALA A 249 18.92 2.23 1.91
CA ALA A 249 19.05 1.91 3.32
C ALA A 249 17.88 1.03 3.83
N TRP A 250 16.66 1.25 3.35
CA TRP A 250 15.46 0.52 3.73
C TRP A 250 15.51 -0.95 3.30
N LEU A 251 16.09 -1.22 2.11
CA LEU A 251 16.27 -2.58 1.59
C LEU A 251 17.51 -3.30 2.14
N THR A 252 18.49 -2.54 2.69
CA THR A 252 19.73 -3.12 3.21
C THR A 252 19.43 -3.94 4.47
N ASP A 253 20.02 -5.15 4.54
CA ASP A 253 19.91 -6.08 5.67
C ASP A 253 18.46 -6.36 6.10
N ASP A 254 17.54 -6.36 5.14
CA ASP A 254 16.09 -6.60 5.37
C ASP A 254 15.44 -5.65 6.38
N LEU A 255 15.98 -4.44 6.57
CA LEU A 255 15.44 -3.46 7.52
C LEU A 255 13.92 -3.23 7.32
N TRP A 256 13.48 -3.14 6.08
CA TRP A 256 12.06 -2.95 5.75
C TRP A 256 11.14 -4.06 6.28
N LEU A 257 11.62 -5.29 6.29
CA LEU A 257 10.87 -6.42 6.85
C LEU A 257 10.92 -6.41 8.38
N ASP A 258 12.02 -6.00 8.98
CA ASP A 258 12.15 -5.91 10.44
C ASP A 258 11.26 -4.81 11.03
N LEU A 259 11.16 -3.67 10.35
CA LEU A 259 10.25 -2.60 10.72
C LEU A 259 8.77 -3.07 10.64
N ALA A 260 8.42 -3.78 9.58
CA ALA A 260 7.10 -4.35 9.41
C ALA A 260 6.80 -5.45 10.44
N ARG A 261 7.75 -6.36 10.74
CA ARG A 261 7.61 -7.38 11.80
C ARG A 261 7.31 -6.74 13.14
N THR A 262 8.03 -5.66 13.47
CA THR A 262 7.81 -4.92 14.71
C THR A 262 6.39 -4.34 14.76
N ALA A 263 5.95 -3.65 13.72
CA ALA A 263 4.62 -3.08 13.66
C ALA A 263 3.53 -4.16 13.77
N ASN A 264 3.61 -5.24 12.98
CA ASN A 264 2.65 -6.34 13.02
C ASN A 264 2.59 -7.02 14.41
N ALA A 265 3.74 -7.22 15.04
CA ALA A 265 3.78 -7.83 16.38
C ALA A 265 3.06 -6.96 17.44
N ARG A 266 3.15 -5.62 17.33
CA ARG A 266 2.44 -4.70 18.22
C ARG A 266 0.93 -4.73 17.97
N ALA A 267 0.49 -4.78 16.72
CA ALA A 267 -0.93 -4.93 16.39
C ALA A 267 -1.50 -6.26 16.89
N ALA A 268 -0.78 -7.35 16.71
CA ALA A 268 -1.17 -8.66 17.22
C ALA A 268 -1.31 -8.67 18.75
N ALA A 269 -0.34 -8.06 19.47
CA ALA A 269 -0.39 -7.93 20.93
C ALA A 269 -1.59 -7.07 21.37
N LEU A 270 -1.83 -5.95 20.69
CA LEU A 270 -2.97 -5.07 20.94
C LEU A 270 -4.30 -5.81 20.73
N ALA A 271 -4.48 -6.48 19.61
CA ALA A 271 -5.68 -7.24 19.31
C ALA A 271 -5.91 -8.38 20.31
N LYS A 272 -4.84 -9.07 20.74
CA LYS A 272 -4.92 -10.09 21.78
C LYS A 272 -5.43 -9.50 23.10
N GLY A 273 -4.92 -8.35 23.52
CA GLY A 273 -5.37 -7.65 24.72
C GLY A 273 -6.82 -7.18 24.62
N LEU A 274 -7.20 -6.55 23.50
CA LEU A 274 -8.57 -6.07 23.27
C LEU A 274 -9.61 -7.20 23.30
N ARG A 275 -9.30 -8.38 22.75
CA ARG A 275 -10.19 -9.55 22.79
C ARG A 275 -10.53 -10.06 24.19
N THR A 276 -9.77 -9.69 25.23
CA THR A 276 -10.05 -10.07 26.62
C THR A 276 -11.06 -9.15 27.30
N LEU A 277 -11.48 -8.07 26.65
CA LEU A 277 -12.37 -7.07 27.22
C LEU A 277 -13.82 -7.39 26.87
N GLU A 278 -14.71 -7.23 27.84
CA GLU A 278 -16.14 -7.41 27.62
C GLU A 278 -16.69 -6.33 26.66
N GLY A 279 -17.53 -6.75 25.73
CA GLY A 279 -18.17 -5.86 24.75
C GLY A 279 -17.25 -5.36 23.63
N VAL A 280 -16.03 -5.86 23.52
CA VAL A 280 -15.10 -5.54 22.42
C VAL A 280 -15.09 -6.64 21.37
N ASP A 281 -15.40 -6.27 20.13
CA ASP A 281 -15.34 -7.16 18.97
C ASP A 281 -14.23 -6.72 18.02
N ILE A 282 -13.32 -7.62 17.63
CA ILE A 282 -12.35 -7.39 16.55
C ILE A 282 -13.04 -7.67 15.21
N LEU A 283 -13.17 -6.65 14.39
CA LEU A 283 -14.03 -6.66 13.19
C LEU A 283 -13.42 -7.38 11.99
N HIS A 284 -12.08 -7.39 11.90
CA HIS A 284 -11.34 -7.99 10.79
C HIS A 284 -10.20 -8.88 11.30
N PRO A 285 -9.73 -9.85 10.50
CA PRO A 285 -8.45 -10.51 10.75
C PRO A 285 -7.32 -9.47 10.89
N VAL A 286 -6.40 -9.68 11.80
CA VAL A 286 -5.26 -8.80 12.04
C VAL A 286 -4.04 -9.40 11.36
N ASP A 287 -3.95 -9.20 10.05
CA ASP A 287 -2.87 -9.72 9.21
C ASP A 287 -1.70 -8.75 9.10
N GLY A 288 -1.82 -7.53 9.64
CA GLY A 288 -0.80 -6.51 9.57
C GLY A 288 -0.72 -5.64 10.80
N ASN A 289 -0.48 -4.35 10.60
CA ASN A 289 -0.30 -3.36 11.65
C ASN A 289 -1.56 -2.56 11.99
N GLU A 290 -2.71 -2.98 11.51
CA GLU A 290 -3.99 -2.31 11.75
C GLU A 290 -4.94 -3.23 12.54
N VAL A 291 -5.60 -2.66 13.54
CA VAL A 291 -6.62 -3.34 14.35
C VAL A 291 -7.91 -2.54 14.28
N PHE A 292 -8.94 -3.16 13.77
CA PHE A 292 -10.29 -2.60 13.76
C PHE A 292 -11.12 -3.30 14.83
N ALA A 293 -11.71 -2.51 15.72
CA ALA A 293 -12.50 -3.02 16.83
C ALA A 293 -13.77 -2.21 17.01
N ARG A 294 -14.87 -2.86 17.37
CA ARG A 294 -16.03 -2.18 17.94
C ARG A 294 -15.81 -2.06 19.44
N LEU A 295 -15.93 -0.83 19.95
CA LEU A 295 -15.71 -0.51 21.33
C LEU A 295 -17.02 -0.04 21.96
N PRO A 296 -17.32 -0.38 23.23
CA PRO A 296 -18.29 0.35 24.01
C PRO A 296 -17.93 1.84 24.11
N ASP A 297 -18.95 2.72 24.11
CA ASP A 297 -18.74 4.17 24.11
C ASP A 297 -17.90 4.66 25.31
N ASP A 298 -18.18 4.15 26.50
CA ASP A 298 -17.42 4.46 27.72
C ASP A 298 -15.95 4.01 27.64
N LEU A 299 -15.67 2.90 26.96
CA LEU A 299 -14.31 2.40 26.76
C LEU A 299 -13.52 3.33 25.83
N ALA A 300 -14.11 3.76 24.72
CA ALA A 300 -13.46 4.67 23.79
C ALA A 300 -13.06 5.98 24.48
N ASP A 301 -13.93 6.52 25.33
CA ASP A 301 -13.67 7.76 26.08
C ASP A 301 -12.62 7.58 27.19
N ARG A 302 -12.63 6.44 27.89
CA ARG A 302 -11.57 6.10 28.86
C ARG A 302 -10.20 6.01 28.20
N LEU A 303 -10.10 5.34 27.05
CA LEU A 303 -8.85 5.23 26.29
C LEU A 303 -8.32 6.60 25.86
N ARG A 304 -9.20 7.48 25.37
CA ARG A 304 -8.82 8.86 25.01
C ARG A 304 -8.36 9.65 26.22
N THR A 305 -9.06 9.53 27.34
CA THR A 305 -8.68 10.18 28.61
C THR A 305 -7.32 9.68 29.12
N ALA A 306 -7.00 8.42 28.89
CA ALA A 306 -5.67 7.85 29.16
C ALA A 306 -4.57 8.27 28.17
N GLY A 307 -4.92 9.12 27.18
CA GLY A 307 -3.98 9.66 26.20
C GLY A 307 -3.75 8.78 24.98
N ALA A 308 -4.68 7.86 24.66
CA ALA A 308 -4.62 7.07 23.44
C ALA A 308 -5.23 7.85 22.26
N GLY A 309 -4.44 8.06 21.19
CA GLY A 309 -4.94 8.58 19.92
C GLY A 309 -5.30 7.43 18.97
N PHE A 310 -6.52 7.38 18.49
CA PHE A 310 -7.03 6.44 17.49
C PHE A 310 -8.25 7.03 16.79
N TYR A 311 -8.59 6.53 15.60
CA TYR A 311 -9.78 6.96 14.87
C TYR A 311 -11.02 6.16 15.31
N THR A 312 -12.20 6.83 15.29
CA THR A 312 -13.51 6.18 15.49
C THR A 312 -14.47 6.65 14.40
N TRP A 313 -15.43 5.80 14.07
CA TRP A 313 -16.52 6.09 13.16
C TRP A 313 -17.86 6.12 13.88
N PRO A 314 -18.92 6.71 13.27
CA PRO A 314 -20.24 6.83 13.90
C PRO A 314 -20.91 5.48 14.21
N ASP A 315 -20.49 4.38 13.58
CA ASP A 315 -20.99 3.03 13.83
C ASP A 315 -20.38 2.36 15.07
N GLY A 316 -19.56 3.10 15.84
CA GLY A 316 -18.86 2.59 17.02
C GLY A 316 -17.59 1.81 16.69
N SER A 317 -17.18 1.72 15.43
CA SER A 317 -15.91 1.12 15.07
C SER A 317 -14.75 2.05 15.39
N ALA A 318 -13.61 1.46 15.74
CA ALA A 318 -12.35 2.13 16.02
C ALA A 318 -11.23 1.48 15.23
N ARG A 319 -10.27 2.29 14.74
CA ARG A 319 -9.05 1.81 14.10
C ARG A 319 -7.84 2.22 14.91
N PHE A 320 -7.02 1.24 15.21
CA PHE A 320 -5.71 1.41 15.82
C PHE A 320 -4.65 1.00 14.81
N VAL A 321 -3.66 1.85 14.59
CA VAL A 321 -2.52 1.57 13.70
C VAL A 321 -1.24 1.59 14.51
N THR A 322 -0.47 0.52 14.46
CA THR A 322 0.85 0.45 15.05
C THR A 322 1.92 0.74 14.01
N ALA A 323 3.05 1.25 14.44
CA ALA A 323 4.18 1.59 13.59
C ALA A 323 5.46 0.87 14.07
N TRP A 324 6.49 0.93 13.27
CA TRP A 324 7.81 0.38 13.59
C TRP A 324 8.36 0.87 14.93
N CYS A 325 8.01 2.09 15.37
CA CYS A 325 8.47 2.70 16.61
C CYS A 325 7.48 2.55 17.78
N THR A 326 6.34 1.91 17.59
CA THR A 326 5.37 1.63 18.67
C THR A 326 6.01 0.72 19.72
N LYS A 327 6.08 1.20 20.97
CA LYS A 327 6.72 0.45 22.06
C LYS A 327 5.76 -0.57 22.68
N PRO A 328 6.26 -1.71 23.20
CA PRO A 328 5.44 -2.68 23.94
C PRO A 328 4.66 -2.02 25.09
N GLU A 329 5.32 -1.12 25.82
CA GLU A 329 4.76 -0.43 27.00
C GLU A 329 3.57 0.46 26.64
N GLU A 330 3.48 0.97 25.40
CA GLU A 330 2.34 1.73 24.92
C GLU A 330 1.11 0.84 24.75
N VAL A 331 1.29 -0.37 24.19
CA VAL A 331 0.24 -1.38 24.06
C VAL A 331 -0.22 -1.83 25.44
N ASP A 332 0.71 -2.19 26.33
CA ASP A 332 0.39 -2.61 27.71
C ASP A 332 -0.35 -1.53 28.50
N THR A 333 0.03 -0.25 28.30
CA THR A 333 -0.62 0.88 28.95
C THR A 333 -2.03 1.08 28.44
N LEU A 334 -2.26 0.95 27.11
CA LEU A 334 -3.60 1.01 26.52
C LEU A 334 -4.50 -0.13 27.10
N ILE A 335 -3.99 -1.35 27.14
CA ILE A 335 -4.78 -2.49 27.65
C ILE A 335 -5.10 -2.33 29.13
N ARG A 336 -4.15 -1.87 29.97
CA ARG A 336 -4.44 -1.56 31.40
C ARG A 336 -5.48 -0.47 31.55
N ALA A 337 -5.42 0.58 30.73
CA ALA A 337 -6.44 1.65 30.77
C ALA A 337 -7.82 1.14 30.31
N ALA A 338 -7.85 0.14 29.44
CA ALA A 338 -9.08 -0.47 29.00
C ALA A 338 -9.71 -1.40 30.05
N GLN A 339 -8.91 -1.95 30.97
CA GLN A 339 -9.36 -2.84 32.05
C GLN A 339 -9.80 -2.09 33.31
N ALA A 340 -9.43 -0.81 33.47
CA ALA A 340 -9.77 0.02 34.60
C ALA A 340 -11.21 0.54 34.50
#